data_d81d91759f7a285b1b045dd535b814c0
#
_entry.id   d81d91759f7a285b1b045dd535b814c0
#
_cell.length_a   1.000
_cell.length_b   1.000
_cell.length_c   1.000
_cell.angle_alpha   90.00
_cell.angle_beta   90.00
_cell.angle_gamma   90.00
#
_symmetry.space_group_name_H-M   'P 1'
#
loop_
_entity.id
_entity.type
_entity.pdbx_description
1 polymer ?
#
loop_
_entity_poly.entity_id
_entity_poly.type
_entity_poly.pdbx_seq_one_letter_code
_entity_poly.pdbx_strand_id
1 'polypeptide(L)'
;MDREAFEFEASVIIPVRNRIRTIRDAVNSALSQQTTFPFNVIVIDNHSTDGTTEALQEFSADNRLIHIIPQENDLGIGGCWNVGVHHEKCGKFAVQLDSDDLYKDEHTLQKIVDTFYQQNCAMVIGTYLMTDFQMNEIAPGVIDHKEWTVEDGPNNALRINGLGAPRAFYTPILRKIKFPNTSYGEDYAIGLSISREYTIGR
;
A
#
# COMPACT_ATOMS: atom_id res chain seq x y z
N MET A 1 -13.41 -21.08 -8.87
CA MET A 1 -12.38 -20.03 -8.64
C MET A 1 -11.05 -20.74 -8.60
N ASP A 2 -10.24 -20.57 -9.62
CA ASP A 2 -8.87 -21.06 -9.61
C ASP A 2 -8.18 -20.41 -8.42
N ARG A 3 -7.66 -21.23 -7.51
CA ARG A 3 -6.90 -20.74 -6.36
C ARG A 3 -5.53 -20.33 -6.90
N GLU A 4 -5.37 -19.06 -7.21
CA GLU A 4 -4.06 -18.51 -7.48
C GLU A 4 -3.17 -18.83 -6.27
N ALA A 5 -2.08 -19.53 -6.47
CA ALA A 5 -1.14 -19.88 -5.42
C ALA A 5 -0.18 -18.70 -5.25
N PHE A 6 -0.12 -18.14 -4.04
CA PHE A 6 0.79 -17.05 -3.71
C PHE A 6 1.97 -17.57 -2.88
N GLU A 7 3.19 -17.19 -3.24
CA GLU A 7 4.40 -17.46 -2.44
C GLU A 7 4.39 -16.64 -1.12
N PHE A 8 3.90 -15.40 -1.20
CA PHE A 8 3.79 -14.49 -0.09
C PHE A 8 2.33 -14.23 0.28
N GLU A 9 2.04 -14.13 1.56
CA GLU A 9 0.72 -13.73 2.03
C GLU A 9 0.47 -12.24 1.80
N ALA A 10 1.50 -11.41 1.99
CA ALA A 10 1.41 -9.98 1.75
C ALA A 10 2.62 -9.43 0.99
N SER A 11 2.38 -8.38 0.20
CA SER A 11 3.43 -7.52 -0.36
C SER A 11 3.19 -6.08 0.07
N VAL A 12 4.20 -5.47 0.68
CA VAL A 12 4.20 -4.01 0.88
C VAL A 12 4.66 -3.37 -0.42
N ILE A 13 3.83 -2.51 -1.00
CA ILE A 13 4.10 -1.83 -2.27
C ILE A 13 4.43 -0.37 -2.00
N ILE A 14 5.61 0.05 -2.46
CA ILE A 14 6.16 1.40 -2.25
C ILE A 14 6.49 2.03 -3.60
N PRO A 15 5.57 2.80 -4.21
CA PRO A 15 5.91 3.65 -5.33
C PRO A 15 6.84 4.78 -4.86
N VAL A 16 7.91 5.05 -5.59
CA VAL A 16 8.85 6.11 -5.24
C VAL A 16 9.37 6.86 -6.46
N ARG A 17 9.53 8.17 -6.30
CA ARG A 17 10.27 9.01 -7.23
C ARG A 17 10.89 10.18 -6.47
N ASN A 18 12.23 10.27 -6.46
CA ASN A 18 12.98 11.35 -5.84
C ASN A 18 12.64 11.55 -4.36
N ARG A 19 12.96 10.52 -3.54
CA ARG A 19 12.72 10.49 -2.09
C ARG A 19 13.96 10.07 -1.30
N ILE A 20 15.14 10.54 -1.72
CA ILE A 20 16.41 10.19 -1.06
C ILE A 20 16.41 10.44 0.46
N ARG A 21 15.62 11.40 0.93
CA ARG A 21 15.56 11.78 2.35
C ARG A 21 14.72 10.82 3.22
N THR A 22 13.79 10.10 2.64
CA THR A 22 12.77 9.31 3.37
C THR A 22 12.74 7.84 3.01
N ILE A 23 13.18 7.49 1.80
CA ILE A 23 13.05 6.11 1.29
C ILE A 23 13.69 5.05 2.19
N ARG A 24 14.84 5.35 2.81
CA ARG A 24 15.50 4.42 3.73
C ARG A 24 14.63 4.09 4.93
N ASP A 25 14.00 5.10 5.51
CA ASP A 25 13.14 4.95 6.68
C ASP A 25 11.87 4.17 6.32
N ALA A 26 11.25 4.47 5.19
CA ALA A 26 10.08 3.75 4.70
C ALA A 26 10.39 2.26 4.46
N VAL A 27 11.48 1.94 3.74
CA VAL A 27 11.89 0.55 3.48
C VAL A 27 12.26 -0.18 4.78
N ASN A 28 13.00 0.45 5.70
CA ASN A 28 13.30 -0.13 7.00
C ASN A 28 12.03 -0.42 7.80
N SER A 29 11.07 0.52 7.80
CA SER A 29 9.78 0.34 8.47
C SER A 29 9.00 -0.85 7.92
N ALA A 30 9.04 -1.06 6.59
CA ALA A 30 8.41 -2.20 5.95
C ALA A 30 9.14 -3.53 6.25
N LEU A 31 10.47 -3.56 6.13
CA LEU A 31 11.27 -4.77 6.36
C LEU A 31 11.33 -5.19 7.83
N SER A 32 11.12 -4.26 8.77
CA SER A 32 11.09 -4.56 10.21
C SER A 32 9.77 -5.18 10.69
N GLN A 33 8.78 -5.33 9.83
CA GLN A 33 7.50 -5.92 10.21
C GLN A 33 7.66 -7.38 10.66
N GLN A 34 6.98 -7.72 11.77
CA GLN A 34 6.95 -9.07 12.35
C GLN A 34 5.59 -9.70 12.05
N THR A 35 5.60 -10.80 11.32
CA THR A 35 4.39 -11.50 10.89
C THR A 35 4.50 -13.01 11.08
N THR A 36 3.36 -13.67 11.22
CA THR A 36 3.27 -15.14 11.26
C THR A 36 3.21 -15.79 9.87
N PHE A 37 3.29 -14.99 8.83
CA PHE A 37 3.22 -15.39 7.42
C PHE A 37 4.39 -14.79 6.63
N PRO A 38 4.75 -15.36 5.47
CA PRO A 38 5.76 -14.78 4.59
C PRO A 38 5.25 -13.53 3.91
N PHE A 39 6.09 -12.49 3.87
CA PHE A 39 5.84 -11.25 3.14
C PHE A 39 7.09 -10.76 2.42
N ASN A 40 6.89 -9.87 1.46
CA ASN A 40 7.95 -9.14 0.78
C ASN A 40 7.63 -7.65 0.64
N VAL A 41 8.61 -6.89 0.18
CA VAL A 41 8.52 -5.45 -0.08
C VAL A 41 8.85 -5.22 -1.55
N ILE A 42 7.95 -4.60 -2.29
CA ILE A 42 8.12 -4.31 -3.72
C ILE A 42 8.20 -2.79 -3.87
N VAL A 43 9.39 -2.29 -4.17
CA VAL A 43 9.63 -0.86 -4.43
C VAL A 43 9.62 -0.62 -5.92
N ILE A 44 8.77 0.29 -6.38
CA ILE A 44 8.70 0.71 -7.78
C ILE A 44 9.34 2.10 -7.88
N ASP A 45 10.60 2.12 -8.28
CA ASP A 45 11.37 3.35 -8.46
C ASP A 45 11.09 3.93 -9.85
N ASN A 46 10.23 4.91 -9.88
CA ASN A 46 9.81 5.57 -11.12
C ASN A 46 10.87 6.57 -11.62
N HIS A 47 12.05 6.05 -12.00
CA HIS A 47 13.17 6.80 -12.57
C HIS A 47 13.66 7.96 -11.68
N SER A 48 14.00 7.66 -10.45
CA SER A 48 14.60 8.63 -9.53
C SER A 48 15.98 9.11 -10.01
N THR A 49 16.29 10.38 -9.75
CA THR A 49 17.53 11.05 -10.19
C THR A 49 18.27 11.76 -9.06
N ASP A 50 17.81 11.62 -7.82
CA ASP A 50 18.30 12.34 -6.64
C ASP A 50 19.19 11.48 -5.72
N GLY A 51 19.50 10.23 -6.12
CA GLY A 51 20.22 9.25 -5.30
C GLY A 51 19.29 8.24 -4.60
N THR A 52 17.97 8.29 -4.83
CA THR A 52 17.01 7.32 -4.28
C THR A 52 17.33 5.89 -4.76
N THR A 53 17.64 5.70 -6.04
CA THR A 53 17.97 4.40 -6.62
C THR A 53 19.20 3.78 -5.94
N GLU A 54 20.23 4.57 -5.72
CA GLU A 54 21.47 4.14 -5.05
C GLU A 54 21.19 3.80 -3.58
N ALA A 55 20.35 4.57 -2.90
CA ALA A 55 19.93 4.28 -1.52
C ALA A 55 19.20 2.94 -1.39
N LEU A 56 18.40 2.57 -2.39
CA LEU A 56 17.71 1.28 -2.41
C LEU A 56 18.67 0.08 -2.56
N GLN A 57 19.83 0.27 -3.19
CA GLN A 57 20.85 -0.79 -3.31
C GLN A 57 21.43 -1.21 -1.96
N GLU A 58 21.38 -0.36 -0.94
CA GLU A 58 21.83 -0.69 0.43
C GLU A 58 21.04 -1.86 1.02
N PHE A 59 19.83 -2.10 0.57
CA PHE A 59 18.94 -3.18 1.01
C PHE A 59 19.03 -4.44 0.15
N SER A 60 19.89 -4.49 -0.85
CA SER A 60 19.98 -5.61 -1.81
C SER A 60 20.34 -6.96 -1.18
N ALA A 61 20.86 -6.97 0.04
CA ALA A 61 21.12 -8.18 0.80
C ALA A 61 19.86 -8.82 1.43
N ASP A 62 18.78 -8.07 1.59
CA ASP A 62 17.51 -8.62 2.08
C ASP A 62 16.72 -9.20 0.90
N ASN A 63 16.58 -10.53 0.87
CA ASN A 63 15.91 -11.25 -0.21
C ASN A 63 14.38 -10.99 -0.27
N ARG A 64 13.81 -10.32 0.72
CA ARG A 64 12.42 -9.89 0.71
C ARG A 64 12.21 -8.60 -0.08
N LEU A 65 13.28 -7.81 -0.32
CA LEU A 65 13.17 -6.59 -1.12
C LEU A 65 13.24 -6.90 -2.61
N ILE A 66 12.26 -6.40 -3.33
CA ILE A 66 12.22 -6.41 -4.80
C ILE A 66 12.23 -4.94 -5.26
N HIS A 67 13.31 -4.53 -5.90
CA HIS A 67 13.45 -3.19 -6.46
C HIS A 67 13.23 -3.24 -7.97
N ILE A 68 12.26 -2.48 -8.47
CA ILE A 68 11.86 -2.43 -9.87
C ILE A 68 12.00 -1.00 -10.39
N ILE A 69 12.72 -0.84 -11.48
CA ILE A 69 12.67 0.37 -12.31
C ILE A 69 11.84 0.02 -13.54
N PRO A 70 10.63 0.58 -13.72
CA PRO A 70 9.78 0.28 -14.86
C PRO A 70 10.45 0.62 -16.20
N GLN A 71 10.01 -0.03 -17.27
CA GLN A 71 10.49 0.33 -18.62
C GLN A 71 9.85 1.64 -19.10
N GLU A 72 8.58 1.83 -18.77
CA GLU A 72 7.83 3.05 -19.03
C GLU A 72 8.32 4.17 -18.09
N ASN A 73 8.47 5.37 -18.60
CA ASN A 73 8.94 6.54 -17.85
C ASN A 73 7.87 7.60 -17.59
N ASP A 74 6.63 7.33 -17.99
CA ASP A 74 5.48 8.22 -17.86
C ASP A 74 4.41 7.69 -16.89
N LEU A 75 4.81 6.78 -15.98
CA LEU A 75 3.90 6.24 -15.00
C LEU A 75 3.53 7.28 -13.94
N GLY A 76 2.23 7.38 -13.65
CA GLY A 76 1.74 7.96 -12.41
C GLY A 76 1.86 6.95 -11.24
N ILE A 77 1.43 7.37 -10.06
CA ILE A 77 1.41 6.49 -8.87
C ILE A 77 0.59 5.23 -9.15
N GLY A 78 -0.58 5.37 -9.76
CA GLY A 78 -1.43 4.23 -10.13
C GLY A 78 -0.77 3.28 -11.14
N GLY A 79 0.01 3.80 -12.08
CA GLY A 79 0.82 3.00 -13.00
C GLY A 79 1.89 2.19 -12.25
N CYS A 80 2.58 2.81 -11.30
CA CYS A 80 3.55 2.12 -10.44
C CYS A 80 2.88 1.03 -9.61
N TRP A 81 1.70 1.29 -9.05
CA TRP A 81 0.91 0.28 -8.36
C TRP A 81 0.61 -0.93 -9.24
N ASN A 82 0.20 -0.70 -10.49
CA ASN A 82 -0.07 -1.80 -11.42
C ASN A 82 1.18 -2.63 -11.70
N VAL A 83 2.36 -2.01 -11.83
CA VAL A 83 3.64 -2.74 -11.97
C VAL A 83 3.86 -3.66 -10.76
N GLY A 84 3.73 -3.15 -9.54
CA GLY A 84 3.94 -3.93 -8.33
C GLY A 84 2.91 -5.05 -8.17
N VAL A 85 1.63 -4.77 -8.37
CA VAL A 85 0.52 -5.74 -8.21
C VAL A 85 0.59 -6.87 -9.23
N HIS A 86 1.06 -6.59 -10.46
CA HIS A 86 1.20 -7.61 -11.50
C HIS A 86 2.55 -8.34 -11.48
N HIS A 87 3.46 -7.96 -10.61
CA HIS A 87 4.70 -8.71 -10.41
C HIS A 87 4.40 -10.14 -9.94
N GLU A 88 5.13 -11.13 -10.46
CA GLU A 88 4.90 -12.55 -10.17
C GLU A 88 4.99 -12.89 -8.68
N LYS A 89 5.86 -12.18 -7.95
CA LYS A 89 6.04 -12.33 -6.50
C LYS A 89 5.14 -11.43 -5.65
N CYS A 90 4.17 -10.75 -6.25
CA CYS A 90 3.21 -9.99 -5.45
C CYS A 90 2.33 -10.95 -4.64
N GLY A 91 2.26 -10.72 -3.34
CA GLY A 91 1.52 -11.54 -2.39
C GLY A 91 0.00 -11.45 -2.57
N LYS A 92 -0.69 -12.29 -1.81
CA LYS A 92 -2.15 -12.37 -1.80
C LYS A 92 -2.82 -11.05 -1.42
N PHE A 93 -2.19 -10.29 -0.53
CA PHE A 93 -2.61 -8.95 -0.15
C PHE A 93 -1.54 -7.93 -0.53
N ALA A 94 -1.93 -6.90 -1.29
CA ALA A 94 -1.09 -5.77 -1.63
C ALA A 94 -1.35 -4.64 -0.64
N VAL A 95 -0.33 -4.22 0.11
CA VAL A 95 -0.44 -3.27 1.22
C VAL A 95 0.33 -2.00 0.90
N GLN A 96 -0.30 -0.85 1.06
CA GLN A 96 0.29 0.45 0.80
C GLN A 96 1.30 0.84 1.88
N LEU A 97 2.44 1.39 1.43
CA LEU A 97 3.26 2.29 2.21
C LEU A 97 3.78 3.38 1.27
N ASP A 98 3.52 4.63 1.58
CA ASP A 98 4.08 5.74 0.81
C ASP A 98 5.55 5.91 1.15
N SER A 99 6.34 6.40 0.19
CA SER A 99 7.81 6.46 0.29
C SER A 99 8.34 7.51 1.29
N ASP A 100 7.45 8.24 1.92
CA ASP A 100 7.69 9.23 2.97
C ASP A 100 6.87 8.96 4.25
N ASP A 101 6.25 7.76 4.35
CA ASP A 101 5.51 7.31 5.51
C ASP A 101 6.21 6.15 6.24
N LEU A 102 5.78 5.91 7.48
CA LEU A 102 6.24 4.81 8.33
C LEU A 102 5.05 4.03 8.89
N TYR A 103 5.18 2.72 9.02
CA TYR A 103 4.25 1.95 9.84
C TYR A 103 4.42 2.32 11.32
N LYS A 104 3.32 2.36 12.05
CA LYS A 104 3.29 2.76 13.46
C LYS A 104 4.16 1.87 14.35
N ASP A 105 4.14 0.57 14.10
CA ASP A 105 4.87 -0.45 14.87
C ASP A 105 5.19 -1.67 14.00
N GLU A 106 5.99 -2.59 14.54
CA GLU A 106 6.40 -3.81 13.86
C GLU A 106 5.28 -4.84 13.63
N HIS A 107 4.07 -4.60 14.13
CA HIS A 107 2.92 -5.50 13.99
C HIS A 107 1.82 -4.94 13.09
N THR A 108 2.05 -3.80 12.47
CA THR A 108 1.03 -3.15 11.64
C THR A 108 0.63 -4.03 10.45
N LEU A 109 1.57 -4.66 9.76
CA LEU A 109 1.29 -5.55 8.63
C LEU A 109 0.47 -6.78 9.06
N GLN A 110 0.80 -7.37 10.22
CA GLN A 110 0.05 -8.48 10.79
C GLN A 110 -1.42 -8.08 11.03
N LYS A 111 -1.65 -6.94 11.66
CA LYS A 111 -3.00 -6.42 11.95
C LYS A 111 -3.82 -6.20 10.67
N ILE A 112 -3.20 -5.66 9.63
CA ILE A 112 -3.87 -5.43 8.34
C ILE A 112 -4.33 -6.76 7.73
N VAL A 113 -3.46 -7.77 7.69
CA VAL A 113 -3.80 -9.08 7.12
C VAL A 113 -4.85 -9.80 7.97
N ASP A 114 -4.75 -9.75 9.29
CA ASP A 114 -5.75 -10.32 10.19
C ASP A 114 -7.14 -9.70 9.95
N THR A 115 -7.19 -8.40 9.66
CA THR A 115 -8.45 -7.70 9.36
C THR A 115 -9.12 -8.25 8.09
N PHE A 116 -8.36 -8.58 7.04
CA PHE A 116 -8.91 -9.22 5.84
C PHE A 116 -9.65 -10.52 6.16
N TYR A 117 -9.05 -11.35 7.02
CA TYR A 117 -9.63 -12.62 7.41
C TYR A 117 -10.81 -12.47 8.36
N GLN A 118 -10.67 -11.60 9.35
CA GLN A 118 -11.71 -11.37 10.36
C GLN A 118 -12.99 -10.75 9.76
N GLN A 119 -12.82 -9.83 8.81
CA GLN A 119 -13.94 -9.10 8.23
C GLN A 119 -14.35 -9.61 6.84
N ASN A 120 -13.64 -10.61 6.29
CA ASN A 120 -13.90 -11.18 4.96
C ASN A 120 -14.11 -10.11 3.89
N CYS A 121 -13.16 -9.18 3.79
CA CYS A 121 -13.24 -8.02 2.93
C CYS A 121 -12.23 -8.07 1.77
N ALA A 122 -12.42 -7.22 0.77
CA ALA A 122 -11.56 -7.12 -0.39
C ALA A 122 -10.57 -5.95 -0.33
N MET A 123 -10.81 -5.03 0.58
CA MET A 123 -9.96 -3.88 0.87
C MET A 123 -10.01 -3.62 2.38
N VAL A 124 -8.91 -3.17 2.94
CA VAL A 124 -8.81 -2.67 4.31
C VAL A 124 -8.34 -1.22 4.26
N ILE A 125 -8.99 -0.37 5.02
CA ILE A 125 -8.55 1.00 5.30
C ILE A 125 -8.11 1.10 6.76
N GLY A 126 -7.15 1.96 7.02
CA GLY A 126 -6.58 2.07 8.37
C GLY A 126 -6.71 3.47 8.95
N THR A 127 -5.85 3.73 9.89
CA THR A 127 -5.72 5.00 10.62
C THR A 127 -4.29 5.49 10.47
N TYR A 128 -4.10 6.78 10.34
CA TYR A 128 -2.77 7.37 10.35
C TYR A 128 -2.69 8.61 11.25
N LEU A 129 -1.47 8.90 11.69
CA LEU A 129 -1.13 10.08 12.47
C LEU A 129 -0.35 11.05 11.58
N MET A 130 -0.79 12.29 11.52
CA MET A 130 -0.04 13.34 10.85
C MET A 130 1.13 13.79 11.71
N THR A 131 2.35 13.74 11.14
CA THR A 131 3.57 14.17 11.80
C THR A 131 4.41 15.05 10.88
N ASP A 132 5.31 15.85 11.48
CA ASP A 132 6.42 16.44 10.75
C ASP A 132 7.56 15.41 10.55
N PHE A 133 8.63 15.80 9.86
CA PHE A 133 9.80 14.92 9.63
C PHE A 133 10.63 14.65 10.90
N GLN A 134 10.36 15.30 12.02
CA GLN A 134 10.92 15.03 13.34
C GLN A 134 10.01 14.11 14.16
N MET A 135 8.93 13.57 13.57
CA MET A 135 7.92 12.73 14.20
C MET A 135 7.10 13.42 15.30
N ASN A 136 7.06 14.75 15.31
CA ASN A 136 6.15 15.49 16.16
C ASN A 136 4.76 15.50 15.54
N GLU A 137 3.73 15.25 16.35
CA GLU A 137 2.34 15.33 15.89
C GLU A 137 1.99 16.75 15.43
N ILE A 138 1.34 16.85 14.26
CA ILE A 138 0.83 18.08 13.68
C ILE A 138 -0.68 17.99 13.45
N ALA A 139 -1.37 19.12 13.42
CA ALA A 139 -2.80 19.15 13.13
C ALA A 139 -3.08 18.59 11.72
N PRO A 140 -4.17 17.81 11.56
CA PRO A 140 -5.24 17.51 12.51
C PRO A 140 -4.96 16.33 13.46
N GLY A 141 -3.76 15.76 13.49
CA GLY A 141 -3.42 14.62 14.33
C GLY A 141 -3.86 13.31 13.72
N VAL A 142 -4.64 12.51 14.47
CA VAL A 142 -5.11 11.20 14.03
C VAL A 142 -6.25 11.32 13.03
N ILE A 143 -6.12 10.62 11.91
CA ILE A 143 -7.19 10.41 10.90
C ILE A 143 -7.59 8.95 10.96
N ASP A 144 -8.82 8.66 11.38
CA ASP A 144 -9.25 7.29 11.71
C ASP A 144 -10.34 6.71 10.79
N HIS A 145 -10.85 7.48 9.85
CA HIS A 145 -11.87 7.05 8.86
C HIS A 145 -13.09 6.33 9.45
N LYS A 146 -13.44 6.60 10.72
CA LYS A 146 -14.56 5.92 11.39
C LYS A 146 -15.95 6.22 10.81
N GLU A 147 -16.05 7.19 9.91
CA GLU A 147 -17.26 7.42 9.13
C GLU A 147 -17.57 6.29 8.15
N TRP A 148 -16.54 5.50 7.77
CA TRP A 148 -16.75 4.34 6.93
C TRP A 148 -17.29 3.18 7.77
N THR A 149 -18.51 2.77 7.49
CA THR A 149 -19.13 1.57 8.04
C THR A 149 -19.61 0.65 6.92
N VAL A 150 -19.89 -0.61 7.24
CA VAL A 150 -20.39 -1.57 6.24
C VAL A 150 -21.76 -1.13 5.68
N GLU A 151 -22.58 -0.52 6.51
CA GLU A 151 -23.92 -0.05 6.14
C GLU A 151 -23.86 1.24 5.34
N ASP A 152 -23.03 2.20 5.76
CA ASP A 152 -23.02 3.56 5.20
C ASP A 152 -22.00 3.70 4.05
N GLY A 153 -20.90 2.95 4.08
CA GLY A 153 -19.81 3.10 3.15
C GLY A 153 -20.22 3.03 1.68
N PRO A 154 -20.82 1.92 1.20
CA PRO A 154 -21.20 1.76 -0.21
C PRO A 154 -22.19 2.81 -0.70
N ASN A 155 -23.13 3.23 0.18
CA ASN A 155 -24.15 4.22 -0.15
C ASN A 155 -23.63 5.66 -0.14
N ASN A 156 -22.59 5.92 0.67
CA ASN A 156 -22.09 7.27 0.91
C ASN A 156 -20.63 7.46 0.47
N ALA A 157 -20.04 6.50 -0.25
CA ALA A 157 -18.63 6.53 -0.65
C ALA A 157 -18.18 7.82 -1.38
N LEU A 158 -19.10 8.50 -2.06
CA LEU A 158 -18.84 9.78 -2.68
C LEU A 158 -18.94 10.99 -1.73
N ARG A 159 -19.42 10.79 -0.51
CA ARG A 159 -19.68 11.87 0.45
C ARG A 159 -18.75 11.83 1.66
N ILE A 160 -18.33 10.62 2.05
CA ILE A 160 -17.49 10.44 3.22
C ILE A 160 -16.02 10.37 2.81
N ASN A 161 -15.17 11.05 3.53
CA ASN A 161 -13.73 10.97 3.37
C ASN A 161 -13.18 9.74 4.12
N GLY A 162 -13.57 8.54 3.67
CA GLY A 162 -13.38 7.31 4.43
C GLY A 162 -12.50 6.25 3.74
N LEU A 163 -11.94 6.54 2.56
CA LEU A 163 -11.10 5.58 1.81
C LEU A 163 -9.60 5.92 1.91
N GLY A 164 -9.17 6.37 3.08
CA GLY A 164 -7.83 6.87 3.32
C GLY A 164 -6.79 5.82 3.72
N ALA A 165 -5.54 6.28 3.78
CA ALA A 165 -4.37 5.47 4.13
C ALA A 165 -4.39 4.99 5.60
N PRO A 166 -3.63 3.91 5.92
CA PRO A 166 -3.07 2.98 4.95
C PRO A 166 -4.16 2.16 4.29
N ARG A 167 -3.95 1.79 3.03
CA ARG A 167 -4.86 0.96 2.25
C ARG A 167 -4.21 -0.38 1.96
N ALA A 168 -5.01 -1.42 2.01
CA ALA A 168 -4.58 -2.73 1.58
C ALA A 168 -5.67 -3.39 0.75
N PHE A 169 -5.29 -4.29 -0.16
CA PHE A 169 -6.18 -4.80 -1.17
C PHE A 169 -5.96 -6.31 -1.37
N TYR A 170 -7.02 -7.04 -1.64
CA TYR A 170 -6.92 -8.40 -2.13
C TYR A 170 -6.43 -8.39 -3.58
N THR A 171 -5.20 -8.86 -3.81
CA THR A 171 -4.48 -8.76 -5.07
C THR A 171 -5.27 -9.23 -6.31
N PRO A 172 -6.01 -10.37 -6.28
CA PRO A 172 -6.76 -10.81 -7.45
C PRO A 172 -7.84 -9.83 -7.92
N ILE A 173 -8.49 -9.13 -6.98
CA ILE A 173 -9.47 -8.10 -7.32
C ILE A 173 -8.77 -6.88 -7.91
N LEU A 174 -7.65 -6.47 -7.32
CA LEU A 174 -6.88 -5.33 -7.79
C LEU A 174 -6.33 -5.55 -9.20
N ARG A 175 -5.83 -6.76 -9.50
CA ARG A 175 -5.39 -7.16 -10.85
C ARG A 175 -6.50 -7.07 -11.89
N LYS A 176 -7.74 -7.37 -11.50
CA LYS A 176 -8.91 -7.29 -12.38
C LYS A 176 -9.34 -5.85 -12.65
N ILE A 177 -9.37 -4.98 -11.61
CA ILE A 177 -9.87 -3.61 -11.70
C ILE A 177 -8.81 -2.69 -12.32
N LYS A 178 -7.56 -2.79 -11.88
CA LYS A 178 -6.39 -1.96 -12.22
C LYS A 178 -6.53 -0.50 -11.80
N PHE A 179 -5.44 0.08 -11.35
CA PHE A 179 -5.36 1.51 -11.08
C PHE A 179 -5.36 2.31 -12.38
N PRO A 180 -6.03 3.47 -12.45
CA PRO A 180 -5.79 4.43 -13.52
C PRO A 180 -4.32 4.92 -13.46
N ASN A 181 -3.67 5.11 -14.61
CA ASN A 181 -2.30 5.61 -14.68
C ASN A 181 -2.27 7.13 -14.44
N THR A 182 -2.43 7.52 -13.19
CA THR A 182 -2.43 8.93 -12.75
C THR A 182 -1.76 9.01 -11.38
N SER A 183 -1.36 10.21 -10.97
CA SER A 183 -0.81 10.50 -9.64
C SER A 183 -1.81 11.23 -8.73
N TYR A 184 -3.08 11.26 -9.11
CA TYR A 184 -4.13 11.92 -8.34
C TYR A 184 -5.44 11.16 -8.46
N GLY A 185 -6.00 10.76 -7.30
CA GLY A 185 -7.31 10.09 -7.21
C GLY A 185 -7.32 8.64 -7.70
N GLU A 186 -6.16 8.04 -8.00
CA GLU A 186 -6.03 6.64 -8.40
C GLU A 186 -6.52 5.69 -7.31
N ASP A 187 -6.19 6.00 -6.08
CA ASP A 187 -6.59 5.28 -4.87
C ASP A 187 -8.09 5.40 -4.59
N TYR A 188 -8.63 6.60 -4.76
CA TYR A 188 -10.05 6.85 -4.59
C TYR A 188 -10.88 6.13 -5.67
N ALA A 189 -10.41 6.14 -6.92
CA ALA A 189 -11.05 5.42 -8.02
C ALA A 189 -11.13 3.90 -7.75
N ILE A 190 -10.06 3.31 -7.22
CA ILE A 190 -10.03 1.90 -6.83
C ILE A 190 -10.98 1.64 -5.65
N GLY A 191 -10.91 2.46 -4.60
CA GLY A 191 -11.79 2.32 -3.44
C GLY A 191 -13.27 2.37 -3.82
N LEU A 192 -13.67 3.32 -4.68
CA LEU A 192 -15.02 3.40 -5.21
C LEU A 192 -15.41 2.15 -6.03
N SER A 193 -14.51 1.65 -6.87
CA SER A 193 -14.76 0.47 -7.68
C SER A 193 -14.96 -0.77 -6.80
N ILE A 194 -14.14 -0.95 -5.76
CA ILE A 194 -14.26 -2.05 -4.81
C ILE A 194 -15.55 -1.92 -3.99
N SER A 195 -15.88 -0.74 -3.49
CA SER A 195 -17.03 -0.52 -2.62
C SER A 195 -18.38 -0.86 -3.25
N ARG A 196 -18.45 -0.89 -4.58
CA ARG A 196 -19.66 -1.25 -5.32
C ARG A 196 -20.00 -2.74 -5.26
N GLU A 197 -19.00 -3.59 -5.14
CA GLU A 197 -19.17 -5.05 -5.29
C GLU A 197 -18.66 -5.84 -4.08
N TYR A 198 -17.81 -5.24 -3.26
CA TYR A 198 -17.08 -5.94 -2.20
C TYR A 198 -17.12 -5.15 -0.89
N THR A 199 -16.96 -5.88 0.21
CA THR A 199 -16.82 -5.29 1.54
C THR A 199 -15.43 -4.64 1.70
N ILE A 200 -15.42 -3.47 2.33
CA ILE A 200 -14.22 -2.77 2.80
C ILE A 200 -14.18 -2.87 4.31
N GLY A 201 -13.09 -3.40 4.84
CA GLY A 201 -12.83 -3.53 6.27
C GLY A 201 -12.04 -2.35 6.83
N ARG A 202 -12.02 -2.26 8.16
CA ARG A 202 -11.33 -1.19 8.90
C ARG A 202 -10.76 -1.70 10.22
#